data_7f9f472bc5160ed4f7dfc2478571cbe8
#
_entry.id   7f9f472bc5160ed4f7dfc2478571cbe8
#
_cell.length_a   1.000
_cell.length_b   1.000
_cell.length_c   1.000
_cell.angle_alpha   90.00
_cell.angle_beta   90.00
_cell.angle_gamma   90.00
#
_symmetry.space_group_name_H-M   'P 1'
#
loop_
_entity.id
_entity.type
_entity.pdbx_description
1 polymer ?
#
loop_
_entity_poly.entity_id
_entity_poly.type
_entity_poly.pdbx_seq_one_letter_code
_entity_poly.pdbx_strand_id
1 'polypeptide(L)' 'MRTYTIVVEPDQDGGYFVTVPALPGCFTRGSTIEQCRERAVEAIEVHISGLQADGESVPEEAGPPQLLAVTVAA' A
#
# COMPACT_ATOMS: atom_id res chain seq x y z
N MET A 1 -2.82 10.83 -14.18
CA MET A 1 -2.20 9.68 -13.50
C MET A 1 -2.07 9.94 -12.02
N ARG A 2 -2.09 8.89 -11.21
CA ARG A 2 -1.98 9.00 -9.75
C ARG A 2 -0.75 8.26 -9.27
N THR A 3 -0.12 8.79 -8.23
CA THR A 3 1.04 8.15 -7.62
C THR A 3 0.73 7.87 -6.16
N TYR A 4 0.96 6.63 -5.74
CA TYR A 4 0.76 6.22 -4.35
C TYR A 4 2.03 5.58 -3.80
N THR A 5 2.35 5.94 -2.57
CA THR A 5 3.44 5.28 -1.85
C THR A 5 2.91 3.96 -1.31
N ILE A 6 3.72 2.93 -1.42
CA ILE A 6 3.42 1.64 -0.80
C ILE A 6 4.43 1.38 0.31
N VAL A 7 4.00 0.66 1.34
CA VAL A 7 4.87 0.22 2.44
C VAL A 7 5.01 -1.29 2.32
N VAL A 8 6.25 -1.75 2.22
CA VAL A 8 6.57 -3.17 2.04
C VAL A 8 7.28 -3.66 3.29
N GLU A 9 6.65 -4.58 4.00
CA GLU A 9 7.18 -5.09 5.25
C GLU A 9 7.41 -6.60 5.18
N PRO A 10 8.54 -7.08 5.74
CA PRO A 10 8.77 -8.53 5.78
C PRO A 10 7.66 -9.24 6.55
N ASP A 11 7.26 -10.40 6.06
CA ASP A 11 6.26 -11.23 6.71
C ASP A 11 6.96 -12.38 7.43
N GLN A 12 6.47 -12.74 8.62
CA GLN A 12 7.04 -13.84 9.41
C GLN A 12 7.01 -15.16 8.64
N ASP A 13 6.01 -15.35 7.81
CA ASP A 13 5.82 -16.60 7.05
C ASP A 13 6.55 -16.58 5.70
N GLY A 14 7.41 -15.60 5.49
CA GLY A 14 8.14 -15.42 4.24
C GLY A 14 7.46 -14.42 3.34
N GLY A 15 8.25 -13.85 2.42
CA GLY A 15 7.75 -12.81 1.54
C GLY A 15 7.48 -11.50 2.26
N TYR A 16 6.57 -10.72 1.70
CA TYR A 16 6.30 -9.37 2.17
C TYR A 16 4.82 -9.06 2.17
N PHE A 17 4.42 -8.22 3.11
CA PHE A 17 3.08 -7.67 3.18
C PHE A 17 3.15 -6.22 2.70
N VAL A 18 2.19 -5.82 1.86
CA VAL A 18 2.19 -4.50 1.23
C VAL A 18 0.91 -3.76 1.62
N THR A 19 1.08 -2.53 2.08
CA THR A 19 -0.06 -1.65 2.33
C THR A 19 0.08 -0.37 1.53
N VAL A 20 -1.04 0.30 1.29
CA VAL A 20 -1.08 1.57 0.60
C VAL A 20 -1.71 2.58 1.55
N PRO A 21 -0.88 3.36 2.27
CA PRO A 21 -1.40 4.24 3.33
C PRO A 21 -2.49 5.20 2.90
N ALA A 22 -2.40 5.76 1.69
CA ALA A 22 -3.40 6.71 1.21
C ALA A 22 -4.73 6.05 0.83
N LEU A 23 -4.76 4.72 0.71
CA LEU A 23 -5.96 3.96 0.35
C LEU A 23 -6.27 2.95 1.47
N PRO A 24 -6.97 3.36 2.53
CA PRO A 24 -7.30 2.44 3.62
C PRO A 24 -7.99 1.18 3.11
N GLY A 25 -7.55 0.03 3.58
CA GLY A 25 -8.09 -1.26 3.15
C GLY A 25 -7.46 -1.83 1.88
N CYS A 26 -6.56 -1.10 1.24
CA CYS A 26 -5.86 -1.58 0.06
C CYS A 26 -4.54 -2.24 0.49
N PHE A 27 -4.40 -3.53 0.25
CA PHE A 27 -3.20 -4.27 0.63
C PHE A 27 -2.99 -5.45 -0.31
N THR A 28 -1.78 -5.97 -0.31
CA THR A 28 -1.44 -7.15 -1.08
C THR A 28 -0.20 -7.82 -0.48
N ARG A 29 0.30 -8.85 -1.12
CA ARG A 29 1.49 -9.58 -0.67
C ARG A 29 2.32 -9.94 -1.89
N GLY A 30 3.60 -10.16 -1.67
CA GLY A 30 4.51 -10.60 -2.72
C GLY A 30 5.68 -11.37 -2.14
N SER A 31 6.31 -12.19 -2.96
CA SER A 31 7.48 -12.99 -2.56
C SER A 31 8.77 -12.21 -2.68
N THR A 32 8.82 -11.22 -3.55
CA THR A 32 9.99 -10.37 -3.77
C THR A 32 9.53 -8.92 -3.81
N ILE A 33 10.48 -8.00 -3.66
CA ILE A 33 10.18 -6.56 -3.76
C ILE A 33 9.58 -6.24 -5.13
N GLU A 34 10.14 -6.80 -6.19
CA GLU A 34 9.64 -6.55 -7.55
C GLU A 34 8.21 -7.05 -7.71
N GLN A 35 7.91 -8.24 -7.19
CA GLN A 35 6.56 -8.77 -7.23
C GLN A 35 5.60 -7.90 -6.42
N CYS A 36 6.05 -7.36 -5.28
CA CYS A 36 5.25 -6.45 -4.48
C CYS A 36 4.86 -5.22 -5.28
N ARG A 37 5.79 -4.66 -6.05
CA ARG A 37 5.53 -3.50 -6.89
C ARG A 37 4.45 -3.81 -7.93
N GLU A 38 4.58 -4.94 -8.63
CA GLU A 38 3.62 -5.36 -9.63
C GLU A 38 2.23 -5.60 -9.04
N ARG A 39 2.18 -6.30 -7.91
CA ARG A 39 0.92 -6.61 -7.25
C ARG A 39 0.26 -5.37 -6.64
N ALA A 40 1.06 -4.42 -6.19
CA ALA A 40 0.53 -3.16 -5.68
C ALA A 40 -0.21 -2.39 -6.77
N VAL A 41 0.34 -2.35 -7.99
CA VAL A 41 -0.33 -1.68 -9.11
C VAL A 41 -1.70 -2.31 -9.34
N GLU A 42 -1.77 -3.63 -9.40
CA GLU A 42 -3.03 -4.34 -9.60
C GLU A 42 -4.02 -4.08 -8.45
N ALA A 43 -3.55 -4.16 -7.21
CA ALA A 43 -4.39 -3.95 -6.04
C ALA A 43 -4.96 -2.52 -6.00
N ILE A 44 -4.13 -1.54 -6.33
CA ILE A 44 -4.55 -0.14 -6.36
C ILE A 44 -5.60 0.07 -7.46
N GLU A 45 -5.37 -0.48 -8.64
CA GLU A 45 -6.32 -0.35 -9.75
C GLU A 45 -7.68 -0.94 -9.40
N VAL A 46 -7.69 -2.12 -8.80
CA VAL A 46 -8.94 -2.76 -8.38
C VAL A 46 -9.63 -1.94 -7.30
N HIS A 47 -8.86 -1.45 -6.33
CA HIS A 47 -9.40 -0.65 -5.23
C HIS A 47 -10.04 0.64 -5.73
N ILE A 48 -9.36 1.34 -6.63
CA ILE A 48 -9.88 2.59 -7.22
C ILE A 48 -11.13 2.30 -8.05
N SER A 49 -11.12 1.23 -8.84
CA SER A 49 -12.30 0.84 -9.62
C SER A 49 -13.50 0.59 -8.74
N GLY A 50 -13.28 -0.05 -7.58
CA GLY A 50 -14.36 -0.29 -6.62
C GLY A 50 -14.92 1.00 -6.04
N LEU A 51 -14.05 1.94 -5.68
CA LEU A 51 -14.48 3.24 -5.17
C LEU A 51 -15.31 3.98 -6.21
N GLN A 52 -14.84 4.01 -7.44
CA GLN A 52 -15.54 4.69 -8.54
C GLN A 52 -16.90 4.05 -8.82
N ALA A 53 -16.97 2.73 -8.78
CA ALA A 53 -18.22 2.01 -9.00
C ALA A 53 -19.25 2.35 -7.91
N ASP A 54 -18.80 2.60 -6.69
CA ASP A 54 -19.66 2.97 -5.57
C ASP A 54 -19.93 4.47 -5.50
N GLY A 55 -19.44 5.24 -6.44
CA GLY A 55 -19.62 6.69 -6.45
C GLY A 55 -18.83 7.42 -5.37
N GLU A 56 -17.81 6.76 -4.81
CA GLU A 56 -17.00 7.36 -3.77
C GLU A 56 -15.80 8.10 -4.35
N SER A 57 -15.34 9.11 -3.63
CA SER A 57 -14.16 9.86 -4.02
C SER A 57 -12.93 8.98 -3.91
N VAL A 58 -11.99 9.13 -4.86
CA VAL A 58 -10.71 8.42 -4.81
C VAL A 58 -9.72 9.28 -4.03
N PRO A 59 -9.21 8.80 -2.88
CA PRO A 59 -8.23 9.56 -2.12
C PRO A 59 -6.96 9.80 -2.93
N GLU A 60 -6.37 10.97 -2.74
CA GLU A 60 -5.07 11.30 -3.30
C GLU A 60 -4.06 11.34 -2.18
N GLU A 61 -2.82 11.00 -2.49
CA GLU A 61 -1.76 11.08 -1.50
C GLU A 61 -1.32 12.53 -1.38
N ALA A 62 -1.47 13.10 -0.18
CA ALA A 62 -1.08 14.49 0.08
C ALA A 62 0.44 14.64 0.13
N GLY A 63 1.15 13.55 0.39
CA GLY A 63 2.60 13.50 0.44
C GLY A 63 3.00 12.12 0.95
N PRO A 64 4.25 11.68 0.71
CA PRO A 64 4.66 10.35 1.16
C PRO A 64 4.68 10.28 2.68
N PRO A 65 4.25 9.14 3.25
CA PRO A 65 4.37 8.93 4.70
C PRO A 65 5.85 8.87 5.08
N GLN A 66 6.13 9.24 6.31
CA GLN A 66 7.49 9.17 6.83
C GLN A 66 7.64 8.01 7.78
N LEU A 67 8.76 7.32 7.69
CA LEU A 67 9.09 6.20 8.55
C LEU A 67 10.12 6.68 9.56
N LEU A 68 9.77 6.60 10.84
CA LEU A 68 10.62 7.09 11.92
C LEU A 68 10.88 5.96 12.90
N ALA A 69 12.12 5.85 13.34
CA ALA A 69 12.48 4.91 14.41
C ALA A 69 12.57 5.68 15.71
N VAL A 70 11.89 5.17 16.73
CA VAL A 70 12.00 5.74 18.08
C VAL A 70 12.44 4.64 19.03
N THR A 71 13.22 5.04 20.04
CA THR A 71 13.70 4.09 21.05
C THR A 71 12.96 4.36 22.33
N VAL A 72 12.48 3.31 22.94
CA VAL A 72 11.77 3.39 24.21
C VAL A 72 12.50 2.54 25.24
N ALA A 73 12.40 2.96 26.50
CA ALA A 73 12.98 2.21 27.61
C ALA A 73 11.93 1.23 28.15
N ALA A 74 11.91 0.04 27.56
CA ALA A 74 10.94 -0.98 27.94
C ALA A 74 11.63 -2.31 28.24
#